data_886070391052f5edd0704f4924397393
#
_entry.id   886070391052f5edd0704f4924397393
#
_cell.length_a   1.000
_cell.length_b   1.000
_cell.length_c   1.000
_cell.angle_alpha   90.00
_cell.angle_beta   90.00
_cell.angle_gamma   90.00
#
_symmetry.space_group_name_H-M   'P 1'
#
loop_
_entity.id
_entity.type
_entity.pdbx_description
1 polymer ?
#
loop_
_entity_poly.entity_id
_entity_poly.type
_entity_poly.pdbx_seq_one_letter_code
_entity_poly.pdbx_strand_id
1 'polypeptide(L)'
;LTGNCALLSNPTTGELNPVDGTPVNPSAKVLAVQRSRYGSNTFGARITLNQPFDLTPTPKYVHAWIHTPKAGRAMIIGLGKRKDRPGQSDEVVQFAQITGSPLEADRWQEIVLPAAGNEGVQIHSLVIVPHCESPHDLTEDFAAYIDNVSVNDSPAPSLITGYYPISVDKKQAYTRTDRHLDIVRLSVDGKQQVFNVPTPRTVYTDAGNAEFFAKPGDVVTPSVTYNGTWMHSYVYLDKNQDGKFDPDTELVSYSYYKGKNSEGQTVSNGNTIAPRPFTVPADLAPGIYRLRYKIDWDNNDPLGSADVLKHGGAFV
;
A
#
# COMPACT_ATOMS: atom_id res chain seq x y z
N LEU A 1 -15.97 20.04 -17.15
CA LEU A 1 -15.41 18.94 -16.33
C LEU A 1 -14.03 19.25 -15.72
N THR A 2 -13.38 20.35 -16.13
CA THR A 2 -12.07 20.75 -15.58
C THR A 2 -12.25 21.91 -14.61
N GLY A 3 -11.73 21.74 -13.38
CA GLY A 3 -11.57 22.81 -12.41
C GLY A 3 -10.27 23.57 -12.61
N ASN A 4 -10.00 24.57 -11.78
CA ASN A 4 -8.68 25.17 -11.71
C ASN A 4 -7.69 24.15 -11.16
N CYS A 5 -6.66 23.83 -11.93
CA CYS A 5 -5.62 22.89 -11.53
C CYS A 5 -4.24 23.35 -11.98
N ALA A 6 -3.22 22.99 -11.21
CA ALA A 6 -1.83 23.30 -11.50
C ALA A 6 -0.91 22.27 -10.89
N LEU A 7 0.24 22.05 -11.51
CA LEU A 7 1.33 21.26 -10.91
C LEU A 7 2.10 22.16 -9.95
N LEU A 8 2.00 21.87 -8.66
CA LEU A 8 2.63 22.65 -7.59
C LEU A 8 3.68 21.83 -6.85
N SER A 9 4.54 22.50 -6.09
CA SER A 9 5.38 21.81 -5.09
C SER A 9 4.47 21.12 -4.10
N ASN A 10 4.85 19.89 -3.69
CA ASN A 10 4.05 19.11 -2.77
C ASN A 10 3.99 19.79 -1.38
N PRO A 11 2.85 20.37 -0.97
CA PRO A 11 2.73 21.02 0.33
C PRO A 11 2.52 20.03 1.48
N THR A 12 2.28 18.76 1.17
CA THR A 12 1.98 17.69 2.13
C THR A 12 3.21 16.88 2.52
N THR A 13 4.42 17.40 2.24
CA THR A 13 5.69 16.78 2.70
C THR A 13 5.80 16.71 4.22
N GLY A 14 4.96 17.46 4.95
CA GLY A 14 4.85 17.39 6.41
C GLY A 14 4.00 16.21 6.91
N GLU A 15 3.27 15.51 6.04
CA GLU A 15 2.62 14.25 6.37
C GLU A 15 3.68 13.15 6.40
N LEU A 16 4.11 12.83 7.60
CA LEU A 16 5.17 11.86 7.82
C LEU A 16 4.59 10.54 8.27
N ASN A 17 5.22 9.48 7.79
CA ASN A 17 5.02 8.14 8.31
C ASN A 17 5.38 8.15 9.81
N PRO A 18 4.47 7.81 10.72
CA PRO A 18 4.73 7.84 12.16
C PRO A 18 5.76 6.81 12.61
N VAL A 19 6.10 5.85 11.75
CA VAL A 19 7.04 4.77 12.08
C VAL A 19 8.49 5.18 11.81
N ASP A 20 8.78 5.74 10.64
CA ASP A 20 10.14 6.03 10.19
C ASP A 20 10.41 7.52 9.91
N GLY A 21 9.37 8.36 9.99
CA GLY A 21 9.48 9.79 9.74
C GLY A 21 9.71 10.17 8.28
N THR A 22 9.55 9.22 7.33
CA THR A 22 9.64 9.53 5.91
C THR A 22 8.34 10.21 5.43
N PRO A 23 8.40 11.04 4.38
CA PRO A 23 7.18 11.57 3.78
C PRO A 23 6.28 10.45 3.23
N VAL A 24 4.97 10.50 3.53
CA VAL A 24 3.97 9.55 3.00
C VAL A 24 3.93 9.62 1.48
N ASN A 25 3.94 10.82 0.93
CA ASN A 25 4.12 11.04 -0.50
C ASN A 25 5.45 11.77 -0.75
N PRO A 26 6.49 11.09 -1.24
CA PRO A 26 7.80 11.66 -1.46
C PRO A 26 7.91 12.51 -2.74
N SER A 27 6.87 12.62 -3.53
CA SER A 27 6.88 13.39 -4.78
C SER A 27 7.20 14.85 -4.54
N ALA A 28 8.14 15.41 -5.28
CA ALA A 28 8.49 16.83 -5.18
C ALA A 28 7.37 17.75 -5.66
N LYS A 29 6.52 17.26 -6.58
CA LYS A 29 5.39 18.00 -7.15
C LYS A 29 4.16 17.12 -7.22
N VAL A 30 3.01 17.73 -7.02
CA VAL A 30 1.68 17.11 -7.08
C VAL A 30 0.73 17.95 -7.90
N LEU A 31 -0.30 17.34 -8.43
CA LEU A 31 -1.36 18.05 -9.15
C LEU A 31 -2.36 18.61 -8.13
N ALA A 32 -2.39 19.92 -7.96
CA ALA A 32 -3.41 20.59 -7.16
C ALA A 32 -4.66 20.86 -8.01
N VAL A 33 -5.83 20.66 -7.40
CA VAL A 33 -7.13 20.97 -7.99
C VAL A 33 -7.98 21.73 -6.99
N GLN A 34 -8.55 22.86 -7.44
CA GLN A 34 -9.47 23.65 -6.63
C GLN A 34 -10.86 23.00 -6.61
N ARG A 35 -11.39 22.74 -5.42
CA ARG A 35 -12.80 22.45 -5.22
C ARG A 35 -13.49 23.74 -4.76
N SER A 36 -14.25 24.36 -5.66
CA SER A 36 -15.01 25.55 -5.32
C SER A 36 -16.34 25.20 -4.68
N ARG A 37 -16.73 25.96 -3.67
CA ARG A 37 -18.06 25.88 -3.03
C ARG A 37 -19.20 26.19 -4.00
N TYR A 38 -18.93 26.90 -5.10
CA TYR A 38 -19.91 27.21 -6.13
C TYR A 38 -19.74 26.35 -7.38
N GLY A 39 -18.73 25.49 -7.41
CA GLY A 39 -18.42 24.64 -8.55
C GLY A 39 -19.31 23.40 -8.63
N SER A 40 -19.41 22.85 -9.84
CA SER A 40 -20.05 21.55 -10.03
C SER A 40 -19.31 20.45 -9.26
N ASN A 41 -20.06 19.49 -8.72
CA ASN A 41 -19.53 18.29 -8.09
C ASN A 41 -18.88 17.32 -9.08
N THR A 42 -18.84 17.64 -10.38
CA THR A 42 -18.14 16.88 -11.44
C THR A 42 -16.90 17.60 -11.95
N PHE A 43 -16.52 18.73 -11.36
CA PHE A 43 -15.31 19.45 -11.74
C PHE A 43 -14.10 18.90 -11.00
N GLY A 44 -13.09 18.51 -11.76
CA GLY A 44 -11.86 17.92 -11.26
C GLY A 44 -10.67 18.22 -12.16
N ALA A 45 -9.56 17.56 -11.90
CA ALA A 45 -8.37 17.62 -12.73
C ALA A 45 -8.50 16.65 -13.91
N ARG A 46 -8.35 17.15 -15.12
CA ARG A 46 -8.27 16.32 -16.32
C ARG A 46 -6.83 15.91 -16.58
N ILE A 47 -6.62 14.64 -16.78
CA ILE A 47 -5.34 14.02 -17.08
C ILE A 47 -5.46 13.31 -18.41
N THR A 48 -4.70 13.75 -19.42
CA THR A 48 -4.60 13.08 -20.70
C THR A 48 -3.68 11.86 -20.53
N LEU A 49 -4.13 10.71 -21.01
CA LEU A 49 -3.38 9.47 -20.92
C LEU A 49 -2.27 9.43 -22.00
N ASN A 50 -1.08 9.00 -21.62
CA ASN A 50 0.00 8.77 -22.57
C ASN A 50 -0.37 7.68 -23.59
N GLN A 51 -1.10 6.68 -23.13
CA GLN A 51 -1.67 5.62 -23.96
C GLN A 51 -3.16 5.45 -23.63
N PRO A 52 -4.05 5.67 -24.59
CA PRO A 52 -5.45 5.36 -24.43
C PRO A 52 -5.66 3.87 -24.17
N PHE A 53 -6.69 3.52 -23.42
CA PHE A 53 -7.06 2.13 -23.16
C PHE A 53 -8.50 1.84 -23.58
N ASP A 54 -8.75 0.57 -23.91
CA ASP A 54 -10.08 0.12 -24.30
C ASP A 54 -10.91 -0.30 -23.09
N LEU A 55 -12.19 0.08 -23.09
CA LEU A 55 -13.15 -0.53 -22.17
C LEU A 55 -13.51 -1.92 -22.64
N THR A 56 -13.63 -2.82 -21.68
CA THR A 56 -14.12 -4.19 -21.85
C THR A 56 -15.05 -4.54 -20.69
N PRO A 57 -15.84 -5.63 -20.78
CA PRO A 57 -16.60 -6.13 -19.63
C PRO A 57 -15.73 -6.51 -18.43
N THR A 58 -14.51 -7.00 -18.68
CA THR A 58 -13.50 -7.19 -17.63
C THR A 58 -12.88 -5.82 -17.30
N PRO A 59 -13.00 -5.34 -16.06
CA PRO A 59 -12.52 -4.00 -15.72
C PRO A 59 -11.00 -3.90 -15.75
N LYS A 60 -10.49 -2.75 -16.17
CA LYS A 60 -9.24 -2.18 -15.68
C LYS A 60 -9.52 -1.36 -14.45
N TYR A 61 -8.51 -1.07 -13.67
CA TYR A 61 -8.63 -0.26 -12.45
C TYR A 61 -7.85 1.02 -12.60
N VAL A 62 -8.50 2.12 -12.28
CA VAL A 62 -7.87 3.43 -12.21
C VAL A 62 -7.47 3.69 -10.78
N HIS A 63 -6.19 3.91 -10.56
CA HIS A 63 -5.56 4.25 -9.30
C HIS A 63 -5.26 5.73 -9.26
N ALA A 64 -5.52 6.40 -8.14
CA ALA A 64 -5.12 7.78 -7.91
C ALA A 64 -4.92 8.02 -6.41
N TRP A 65 -3.80 8.63 -6.05
CA TRP A 65 -3.56 9.10 -4.71
C TRP A 65 -4.20 10.47 -4.53
N ILE A 66 -4.97 10.64 -3.47
CA ILE A 66 -5.68 11.89 -3.18
C ILE A 66 -5.40 12.32 -1.76
N HIS A 67 -5.07 13.60 -1.59
CA HIS A 67 -5.05 14.29 -0.31
C HIS A 67 -6.06 15.44 -0.37
N THR A 68 -6.99 15.47 0.57
CA THR A 68 -8.04 16.48 0.63
C THR A 68 -8.18 17.02 2.06
N PRO A 69 -8.32 18.35 2.26
CA PRO A 69 -8.51 18.91 3.60
C PRO A 69 -9.94 18.71 4.13
N LYS A 70 -10.86 18.23 3.31
CA LYS A 70 -12.24 17.96 3.71
C LYS A 70 -12.65 16.55 3.32
N ALA A 71 -13.21 15.82 4.27
CA ALA A 71 -13.75 14.48 4.02
C ALA A 71 -14.88 14.52 2.98
N GLY A 72 -14.93 13.52 2.11
CA GLY A 72 -15.94 13.41 1.06
C GLY A 72 -15.59 12.33 0.06
N ARG A 73 -16.58 11.87 -0.71
CA ARG A 73 -16.34 10.86 -1.75
C ARG A 73 -15.65 11.48 -2.95
N ALA A 74 -14.75 10.72 -3.54
CA ALA A 74 -14.07 11.05 -4.79
C ALA A 74 -14.75 10.37 -5.98
N MET A 75 -14.51 10.91 -7.19
CA MET A 75 -15.03 10.35 -8.44
C MET A 75 -13.94 10.33 -9.50
N ILE A 76 -13.97 9.29 -10.33
CA ILE A 76 -13.21 9.23 -11.58
C ILE A 76 -14.18 9.17 -12.74
N ILE A 77 -13.95 10.04 -13.72
CA ILE A 77 -14.72 10.11 -14.97
C ILE A 77 -13.78 9.76 -16.12
N GLY A 78 -14.16 8.79 -16.94
CA GLY A 78 -13.44 8.43 -18.16
C GLY A 78 -14.01 9.15 -19.37
N LEU A 79 -13.14 9.86 -20.08
CA LEU A 79 -13.49 10.55 -21.32
C LEU A 79 -12.88 9.81 -22.51
N GLY A 80 -13.69 9.64 -23.55
CA GLY A 80 -13.26 8.90 -24.72
C GLY A 80 -14.27 8.89 -25.82
N LYS A 81 -14.07 7.99 -26.80
CA LYS A 81 -14.93 7.83 -27.95
C LYS A 81 -15.07 6.38 -28.40
N ARG A 82 -16.05 6.15 -29.22
CA ARG A 82 -16.20 4.87 -29.92
C ARG A 82 -15.21 4.76 -31.07
N LYS A 83 -14.59 3.59 -31.22
CA LYS A 83 -13.66 3.30 -32.31
C LYS A 83 -14.32 3.32 -33.69
N ASP A 84 -15.60 2.91 -33.77
CA ASP A 84 -16.42 2.93 -34.97
C ASP A 84 -16.90 4.34 -35.37
N ARG A 85 -16.60 5.36 -34.58
CA ARG A 85 -16.95 6.76 -34.80
C ARG A 85 -15.73 7.68 -34.73
N PRO A 86 -14.81 7.61 -35.69
CA PRO A 86 -13.54 8.34 -35.63
C PRO A 86 -13.70 9.86 -35.58
N GLY A 87 -14.81 10.38 -36.10
CA GLY A 87 -15.15 11.83 -36.04
C GLY A 87 -15.80 12.27 -34.72
N GLN A 88 -16.07 11.36 -33.79
CA GLN A 88 -16.61 11.73 -32.48
C GLN A 88 -15.54 12.39 -31.62
N SER A 89 -15.94 13.39 -30.82
CA SER A 89 -15.05 13.98 -29.81
C SER A 89 -14.58 12.88 -28.83
N ASP A 90 -13.32 12.93 -28.45
CA ASP A 90 -12.72 12.07 -27.39
C ASP A 90 -12.98 12.62 -25.98
N GLU A 91 -13.82 13.65 -25.85
CA GLU A 91 -14.23 14.28 -24.60
C GLU A 91 -15.60 13.81 -24.09
N VAL A 92 -16.17 12.80 -24.73
CA VAL A 92 -17.46 12.25 -24.29
C VAL A 92 -17.27 11.39 -23.05
N VAL A 93 -18.11 11.60 -22.03
CA VAL A 93 -18.13 10.76 -20.82
C VAL A 93 -18.53 9.34 -21.21
N GLN A 94 -17.68 8.38 -20.89
CA GLN A 94 -17.90 6.96 -21.14
C GLN A 94 -18.22 6.18 -19.85
N PHE A 95 -17.64 6.58 -18.72
CA PHE A 95 -17.97 6.07 -17.40
C PHE A 95 -17.73 7.14 -16.32
N ALA A 96 -18.40 6.97 -15.19
CA ALA A 96 -18.13 7.69 -13.96
C ALA A 96 -18.29 6.72 -12.78
N GLN A 97 -17.28 6.69 -11.92
CA GLN A 97 -17.26 5.84 -10.73
C GLN A 97 -16.96 6.69 -9.50
N ILE A 98 -17.67 6.41 -8.42
CA ILE A 98 -17.55 7.13 -7.15
C ILE A 98 -17.07 6.15 -6.09
N THR A 99 -16.23 6.61 -5.17
CA THR A 99 -15.79 5.80 -4.02
C THR A 99 -16.98 5.37 -3.16
N GLY A 100 -16.93 4.14 -2.65
CA GLY A 100 -17.99 3.61 -1.78
C GLY A 100 -18.09 4.34 -0.44
N SER A 101 -16.94 4.82 0.08
CA SER A 101 -16.84 5.57 1.32
C SER A 101 -16.20 6.93 1.09
N PRO A 102 -16.47 7.93 1.95
CA PRO A 102 -15.75 9.19 1.96
C PRO A 102 -14.26 8.98 2.25
N LEU A 103 -13.41 9.78 1.59
CA LEU A 103 -12.02 9.94 1.98
C LEU A 103 -11.95 10.70 3.31
N GLU A 104 -10.95 10.37 4.13
CA GLU A 104 -10.65 11.11 5.34
C GLU A 104 -9.95 12.43 5.01
N ALA A 105 -10.14 13.45 5.88
CA ALA A 105 -9.45 14.72 5.71
C ALA A 105 -7.96 14.63 6.08
N ASP A 106 -7.17 15.48 5.47
CA ASP A 106 -5.77 15.79 5.80
C ASP A 106 -4.80 14.60 5.78
N ARG A 107 -5.07 13.62 4.89
CA ARG A 107 -4.15 12.50 4.67
C ARG A 107 -4.17 12.01 3.22
N TRP A 108 -3.04 11.46 2.77
CA TRP A 108 -2.96 10.74 1.51
C TRP A 108 -3.73 9.42 1.58
N GLN A 109 -4.57 9.17 0.58
CA GLN A 109 -5.32 7.93 0.41
C GLN A 109 -5.35 7.57 -1.07
N GLU A 110 -5.29 6.27 -1.37
CA GLU A 110 -5.47 5.80 -2.72
C GLU A 110 -6.93 5.43 -2.96
N ILE A 111 -7.46 5.88 -4.08
CA ILE A 111 -8.71 5.37 -4.63
C ILE A 111 -8.40 4.40 -5.75
N VAL A 112 -9.13 3.30 -5.80
CA VAL A 112 -9.05 2.30 -6.84
C VAL A 112 -10.45 2.06 -7.36
N LEU A 113 -10.74 2.49 -8.58
CA LEU A 113 -12.07 2.42 -9.15
C LEU A 113 -12.08 1.67 -10.48
N PRO A 114 -13.06 0.78 -10.71
CA PRO A 114 -13.13 -0.01 -11.93
C PRO A 114 -13.52 0.84 -13.13
N ALA A 115 -12.83 0.62 -14.23
CA ALA A 115 -13.13 1.17 -15.55
C ALA A 115 -13.55 0.03 -16.48
N ALA A 116 -14.84 -0.23 -16.54
CA ALA A 116 -15.45 -1.24 -17.38
C ALA A 116 -16.52 -0.63 -18.27
N GLY A 117 -16.86 -1.30 -19.35
CA GLY A 117 -17.91 -0.84 -20.25
C GLY A 117 -18.00 -1.67 -21.53
N ASN A 118 -18.71 -1.14 -22.50
CA ASN A 118 -18.90 -1.81 -23.77
C ASN A 118 -17.60 -1.86 -24.59
N GLU A 119 -17.37 -2.97 -25.24
CA GLU A 119 -16.28 -3.09 -26.23
C GLU A 119 -16.40 -2.05 -27.34
N GLY A 120 -15.28 -1.68 -27.90
CA GLY A 120 -15.20 -0.66 -28.96
C GLY A 120 -15.20 0.78 -28.47
N VAL A 121 -15.14 1.01 -27.16
CA VAL A 121 -14.95 2.34 -26.55
C VAL A 121 -13.50 2.48 -26.09
N GLN A 122 -12.87 3.61 -26.43
CA GLN A 122 -11.50 3.91 -26.05
C GLN A 122 -11.46 5.15 -25.16
N ILE A 123 -10.79 5.05 -24.02
CA ILE A 123 -10.59 6.16 -23.07
C ILE A 123 -9.29 6.89 -23.36
N HIS A 124 -9.35 8.20 -23.48
CA HIS A 124 -8.23 9.08 -23.81
C HIS A 124 -7.79 9.96 -22.65
N SER A 125 -8.70 10.28 -21.74
CA SER A 125 -8.38 11.05 -20.54
C SER A 125 -9.27 10.67 -19.37
N LEU A 126 -8.77 10.97 -18.17
CA LEU A 126 -9.49 10.80 -16.91
C LEU A 126 -9.73 12.18 -16.29
N VAL A 127 -10.87 12.35 -15.63
CA VAL A 127 -11.10 13.47 -14.73
C VAL A 127 -11.19 12.93 -13.32
N ILE A 128 -10.32 13.40 -12.43
CA ILE A 128 -10.30 13.04 -11.03
C ILE A 128 -10.91 14.17 -10.23
N VAL A 129 -11.99 13.86 -9.54
CA VAL A 129 -12.77 14.79 -8.71
C VAL A 129 -12.55 14.40 -7.23
N PRO A 130 -11.77 15.17 -6.47
CA PRO A 130 -11.43 14.80 -5.09
C PRO A 130 -12.59 14.84 -4.10
N HIS A 131 -13.63 15.59 -4.41
CA HIS A 131 -14.82 15.76 -3.59
C HIS A 131 -16.05 15.94 -4.49
N CYS A 132 -16.89 14.92 -4.56
CA CYS A 132 -18.04 14.88 -5.47
C CYS A 132 -19.41 14.89 -4.78
N GLU A 133 -19.47 15.18 -3.48
CA GLU A 133 -20.73 15.17 -2.74
C GLU A 133 -21.76 16.12 -3.34
N SER A 134 -23.04 15.68 -3.37
CA SER A 134 -24.16 16.46 -3.89
C SER A 134 -25.46 16.10 -3.14
N PRO A 135 -26.13 17.06 -2.50
CA PRO A 135 -25.66 18.43 -2.27
C PRO A 135 -24.40 18.45 -1.39
N HIS A 136 -23.58 19.47 -1.52
CA HIS A 136 -22.43 19.68 -0.64
C HIS A 136 -22.75 20.76 0.39
N ASP A 137 -22.03 20.71 1.49
CA ASP A 137 -22.11 21.66 2.62
C ASP A 137 -20.90 22.60 2.68
N LEU A 138 -20.23 22.81 1.54
CA LEU A 138 -19.02 23.61 1.48
C LEU A 138 -19.29 25.08 1.76
N THR A 139 -18.62 25.63 2.74
CA THR A 139 -18.67 27.04 3.13
C THR A 139 -17.53 27.85 2.50
N GLU A 140 -16.48 27.18 2.08
CA GLU A 140 -15.27 27.78 1.49
C GLU A 140 -14.71 26.92 0.35
N ASP A 141 -13.87 27.52 -0.48
CA ASP A 141 -13.10 26.83 -1.49
C ASP A 141 -11.88 26.17 -0.84
N PHE A 142 -11.44 25.04 -1.38
CA PHE A 142 -10.20 24.39 -0.93
C PHE A 142 -9.42 23.80 -2.11
N ALA A 143 -8.12 23.55 -1.89
CA ALA A 143 -7.30 22.77 -2.79
C ALA A 143 -7.18 21.34 -2.29
N ALA A 144 -7.36 20.38 -3.19
CA ALA A 144 -6.98 18.98 -2.98
C ALA A 144 -5.79 18.65 -3.88
N TYR A 145 -5.07 17.59 -3.54
CA TYR A 145 -3.86 17.18 -4.25
C TYR A 145 -4.03 15.79 -4.79
N ILE A 146 -3.51 15.56 -6.00
CA ILE A 146 -3.59 14.27 -6.71
C ILE A 146 -2.18 13.88 -7.13
N ASP A 147 -1.87 12.61 -7.02
CA ASP A 147 -0.60 12.04 -7.43
C ASP A 147 -0.75 10.58 -7.86
N ASN A 148 0.32 9.98 -8.40
CA ASN A 148 0.43 8.56 -8.75
C ASN A 148 -0.79 7.98 -9.49
N VAL A 149 -1.23 8.68 -10.55
CA VAL A 149 -2.36 8.22 -11.36
C VAL A 149 -1.90 7.15 -12.34
N SER A 150 -2.51 5.97 -12.26
CA SER A 150 -2.23 4.86 -13.17
C SER A 150 -3.49 4.08 -13.55
N VAL A 151 -3.38 3.27 -14.61
CA VAL A 151 -4.42 2.33 -15.02
C VAL A 151 -3.78 0.97 -15.22
N ASN A 152 -4.27 -0.03 -14.52
CA ASN A 152 -3.75 -1.40 -14.59
C ASN A 152 -4.87 -2.44 -14.42
N ASP A 153 -4.51 -3.71 -14.32
CA ASP A 153 -5.45 -4.82 -14.18
C ASP A 153 -5.65 -5.27 -12.72
N SER A 154 -4.99 -4.62 -11.74
CA SER A 154 -5.08 -4.97 -10.33
C SER A 154 -6.13 -4.11 -9.59
N PRO A 155 -7.05 -4.70 -8.84
CA PRO A 155 -7.94 -3.98 -7.93
C PRO A 155 -7.25 -3.55 -6.62
N ALA A 156 -6.02 -4.02 -6.36
CA ALA A 156 -5.33 -3.77 -5.10
C ALA A 156 -4.70 -2.38 -5.05
N PRO A 157 -4.83 -1.65 -3.95
CA PRO A 157 -4.14 -0.38 -3.73
C PRO A 157 -2.61 -0.53 -3.84
N SER A 158 -1.94 0.46 -4.40
CA SER A 158 -0.48 0.58 -4.39
C SER A 158 0.01 1.44 -3.22
N LEU A 159 -0.79 2.43 -2.80
CA LEU A 159 -0.56 3.18 -1.57
C LEU A 159 -1.18 2.42 -0.42
N ILE A 160 -0.35 1.79 0.36
CA ILE A 160 -0.77 1.17 1.59
C ILE A 160 -0.79 2.28 2.65
N THR A 161 -1.96 2.89 2.84
CA THR A 161 -2.18 4.00 3.77
C THR A 161 -2.37 3.56 5.21
N GLY A 162 -2.50 2.28 5.45
CA GLY A 162 -2.39 1.74 6.79
C GLY A 162 -0.92 1.61 7.11
N TYR A 163 -0.40 2.49 7.96
CA TYR A 163 0.90 2.23 8.52
C TYR A 163 0.84 0.94 9.29
N TYR A 164 1.81 0.10 9.03
CA TYR A 164 2.02 -1.08 9.84
C TYR A 164 2.70 -0.62 11.13
N PRO A 165 1.95 -0.19 12.16
CA PRO A 165 2.54 0.42 13.33
C PRO A 165 3.49 -0.57 13.98
N ILE A 166 4.60 -0.07 14.49
CA ILE A 166 5.47 -0.84 15.34
C ILE A 166 5.88 0.02 16.54
N SER A 167 5.59 -0.48 17.72
CA SER A 167 5.98 0.14 18.97
C SER A 167 7.32 -0.42 19.40
N VAL A 168 8.31 0.45 19.57
CA VAL A 168 9.66 0.08 20.03
C VAL A 168 9.77 0.34 21.53
N ASP A 169 10.24 -0.63 22.31
CA ASP A 169 10.48 -0.43 23.74
C ASP A 169 11.43 0.76 23.95
N LYS A 170 11.07 1.62 24.90
CA LYS A 170 11.83 2.85 25.23
C LYS A 170 13.30 2.61 25.58
N LYS A 171 13.65 1.40 26.00
CA LYS A 171 15.04 0.98 26.29
C LYS A 171 15.81 0.60 25.03
N GLN A 172 15.13 0.42 23.91
CA GLN A 172 15.74 0.05 22.65
C GLN A 172 16.07 1.30 21.83
N ALA A 173 17.34 1.46 21.47
CA ALA A 173 17.71 2.50 20.54
C ALA A 173 17.23 2.15 19.12
N TYR A 174 16.95 3.15 18.29
CA TYR A 174 16.60 2.96 16.87
C TYR A 174 17.73 2.30 16.06
N THR A 175 18.94 2.39 16.52
CA THR A 175 20.10 1.70 15.95
C THR A 175 20.61 0.67 16.94
N ARG A 176 20.89 -0.54 16.48
CA ARG A 176 21.36 -1.62 17.34
C ARG A 176 22.56 -2.33 16.75
N THR A 177 23.47 -2.73 17.65
CA THR A 177 24.68 -3.46 17.29
C THR A 177 24.69 -4.89 17.82
N ASP A 178 23.80 -5.23 18.77
CA ASP A 178 23.79 -6.51 19.48
C ASP A 178 22.68 -7.46 19.03
N ARG A 179 21.49 -6.94 18.68
CA ARG A 179 20.35 -7.76 18.17
C ARG A 179 19.70 -7.03 17.03
N HIS A 180 19.87 -7.51 15.81
CA HIS A 180 19.38 -6.85 14.61
C HIS A 180 19.23 -7.81 13.44
N LEU A 181 18.39 -7.45 12.49
CA LEU A 181 18.34 -8.02 11.15
C LEU A 181 19.40 -7.38 10.25
N ASP A 182 20.01 -8.17 9.39
CA ASP A 182 20.93 -7.72 8.35
C ASP A 182 20.34 -7.95 6.95
N ILE A 183 19.79 -9.14 6.74
CA ILE A 183 19.28 -9.54 5.43
C ILE A 183 18.04 -10.42 5.66
N VAL A 184 16.99 -10.14 4.89
CA VAL A 184 15.83 -11.02 4.73
C VAL A 184 15.89 -11.62 3.34
N ARG A 185 15.59 -12.91 3.22
CA ARG A 185 15.51 -13.63 1.95
C ARG A 185 14.20 -14.37 1.86
N LEU A 186 13.56 -14.31 0.71
CA LEU A 186 12.37 -15.09 0.39
C LEU A 186 12.65 -15.90 -0.87
N SER A 187 12.27 -17.16 -0.85
CA SER A 187 12.48 -18.07 -1.99
C SER A 187 11.17 -18.76 -2.37
N VAL A 188 10.91 -18.86 -3.67
CA VAL A 188 9.81 -19.64 -4.28
C VAL A 188 10.40 -20.38 -5.47
N ASP A 189 10.13 -21.68 -5.61
CA ASP A 189 10.57 -22.51 -6.73
C ASP A 189 12.08 -22.38 -7.05
N GLY A 190 12.91 -22.27 -5.99
CA GLY A 190 14.36 -22.12 -6.12
C GLY A 190 14.82 -20.71 -6.53
N LYS A 191 13.92 -19.79 -6.81
CA LYS A 191 14.25 -18.37 -7.04
C LYS A 191 14.26 -17.62 -5.74
N GLN A 192 15.34 -16.91 -5.47
CA GLN A 192 15.52 -16.15 -4.24
C GLN A 192 15.55 -14.66 -4.51
N GLN A 193 14.79 -13.91 -3.72
CA GLN A 193 14.91 -12.45 -3.59
C GLN A 193 15.61 -12.12 -2.28
N VAL A 194 16.51 -11.13 -2.33
CA VAL A 194 17.36 -10.71 -1.20
C VAL A 194 17.07 -9.26 -0.87
N PHE A 195 16.76 -8.99 0.38
CA PHE A 195 16.47 -7.67 0.91
C PHE A 195 17.49 -7.32 1.99
N ASN A 196 18.30 -6.30 1.76
CA ASN A 196 19.32 -5.85 2.69
C ASN A 196 18.73 -4.77 3.61
N VAL A 197 18.96 -4.90 4.90
CA VAL A 197 18.67 -3.82 5.85
C VAL A 197 19.66 -2.68 5.59
N PRO A 198 19.19 -1.43 5.43
CA PRO A 198 20.06 -0.27 5.15
C PRO A 198 21.09 -0.02 6.23
N THR A 199 22.18 0.67 5.85
CA THR A 199 23.19 1.17 6.79
C THR A 199 23.12 2.70 6.86
N PRO A 200 23.05 3.34 8.03
CA PRO A 200 23.10 2.73 9.37
C PRO A 200 21.87 1.90 9.68
N ARG A 201 22.03 0.81 10.44
CA ARG A 201 20.93 -0.08 10.80
C ARG A 201 19.92 0.62 11.69
N THR A 202 18.66 0.36 11.43
CA THR A 202 17.53 0.73 12.28
C THR A 202 16.88 -0.51 12.88
N VAL A 203 16.17 -0.37 13.97
CA VAL A 203 15.40 -1.47 14.56
C VAL A 203 14.18 -1.82 13.70
N TYR A 204 13.73 -0.89 12.88
CA TYR A 204 12.66 -1.06 11.92
C TYR A 204 13.09 -0.56 10.55
N THR A 205 12.79 -1.32 9.52
CA THR A 205 13.04 -0.96 8.12
C THR A 205 11.74 -1.11 7.35
N ASP A 206 11.25 -0.01 6.80
CA ASP A 206 10.23 -0.04 5.76
C ASP A 206 10.91 -0.14 4.39
N ALA A 207 10.66 -1.24 3.70
CA ALA A 207 11.22 -1.50 2.37
C ALA A 207 10.15 -1.31 1.27
N GLY A 208 9.32 -0.31 1.41
CA GLY A 208 8.12 -0.05 0.63
C GLY A 208 8.18 -0.21 -0.89
N ASN A 209 9.40 -0.21 -1.47
CA ASN A 209 9.62 -0.45 -2.91
C ASN A 209 10.26 -1.83 -3.20
N ALA A 210 10.43 -2.67 -2.19
CA ALA A 210 10.95 -4.01 -2.38
C ALA A 210 9.81 -4.97 -2.70
N GLU A 211 9.91 -5.69 -3.80
CA GLU A 211 8.86 -6.57 -4.28
C GLU A 211 9.34 -8.02 -4.32
N PHE A 212 8.45 -8.93 -3.99
CA PHE A 212 8.62 -10.36 -4.11
C PHE A 212 7.37 -10.96 -4.77
N PHE A 213 7.57 -11.82 -5.76
CA PHE A 213 6.47 -12.40 -6.53
C PHE A 213 6.21 -13.85 -6.13
N ALA A 214 4.96 -14.14 -5.77
CA ALA A 214 4.46 -15.48 -5.50
C ALA A 214 3.02 -15.61 -6.00
N LYS A 215 2.55 -16.84 -6.18
CA LYS A 215 1.18 -17.15 -6.59
C LYS A 215 0.43 -17.82 -5.43
N PRO A 216 -0.90 -17.75 -5.39
CA PRO A 216 -1.68 -18.55 -4.48
C PRO A 216 -1.29 -20.04 -4.57
N GLY A 217 -1.04 -20.67 -3.42
CA GLY A 217 -0.57 -22.04 -3.31
C GLY A 217 0.95 -22.24 -3.35
N ASP A 218 1.74 -21.24 -3.72
CA ASP A 218 3.20 -21.33 -3.69
C ASP A 218 3.70 -21.47 -2.25
N VAL A 219 4.78 -22.23 -2.08
CA VAL A 219 5.50 -22.35 -0.81
C VAL A 219 6.63 -21.35 -0.77
N VAL A 220 6.51 -20.36 0.12
CA VAL A 220 7.55 -19.36 0.38
C VAL A 220 8.45 -19.85 1.50
N THR A 221 9.76 -19.89 1.23
CA THR A 221 10.78 -20.25 2.22
C THR A 221 11.56 -19.01 2.63
N PRO A 222 11.31 -18.46 3.83
CA PRO A 222 12.08 -17.35 4.36
C PRO A 222 13.42 -17.82 4.94
N SER A 223 14.43 -16.97 4.83
CA SER A 223 15.70 -17.13 5.56
C SER A 223 16.27 -15.76 5.91
N VAL A 224 17.11 -15.70 6.95
CA VAL A 224 17.63 -14.43 7.45
C VAL A 224 19.11 -14.51 7.77
N THR A 225 19.78 -13.36 7.66
CA THR A 225 21.03 -13.07 8.35
C THR A 225 20.72 -12.08 9.46
N TYR A 226 21.20 -12.37 10.67
CA TYR A 226 20.91 -11.56 11.84
C TYR A 226 22.04 -11.70 12.87
N ASN A 227 22.08 -10.79 13.83
CA ASN A 227 22.87 -10.91 15.04
C ASN A 227 21.94 -11.08 16.26
N GLY A 228 22.38 -11.89 17.22
CA GLY A 228 21.65 -12.18 18.46
C GLY A 228 21.55 -13.67 18.76
N THR A 229 21.32 -13.98 20.04
CA THR A 229 21.08 -15.35 20.53
C THR A 229 19.74 -15.41 21.24
N TRP A 230 19.12 -16.60 21.28
CA TRP A 230 17.81 -16.82 21.91
C TRP A 230 16.69 -15.98 21.28
N MET A 231 16.78 -15.77 19.98
CA MET A 231 15.84 -14.95 19.24
C MET A 231 14.58 -15.75 18.86
N HIS A 232 13.50 -15.00 18.71
CA HIS A 232 12.24 -15.45 18.14
C HIS A 232 12.08 -14.85 16.76
N SER A 233 11.40 -15.51 15.83
CA SER A 233 11.11 -15.01 14.51
C SER A 233 9.62 -15.14 14.18
N TYR A 234 9.11 -14.16 13.46
CA TYR A 234 7.71 -14.08 13.06
C TYR A 234 7.62 -13.54 11.64
N VAL A 235 6.73 -14.11 10.85
CA VAL A 235 6.40 -13.63 9.51
C VAL A 235 4.90 -13.40 9.45
N TYR A 236 4.48 -12.18 9.18
CA TYR A 236 3.09 -11.78 9.03
C TYR A 236 2.83 -11.42 7.57
N LEU A 237 1.65 -11.76 7.07
CA LEU A 237 1.15 -11.37 5.75
C LEU A 237 -0.19 -10.66 5.94
N ASP A 238 -0.27 -9.38 5.63
CA ASP A 238 -1.51 -8.61 5.65
C ASP A 238 -2.42 -9.10 4.51
N LYS A 239 -3.28 -10.08 4.80
CA LYS A 239 -4.14 -10.75 3.83
C LYS A 239 -5.39 -9.94 3.48
N ASN A 240 -5.86 -9.14 4.43
CA ASN A 240 -7.06 -8.33 4.27
C ASN A 240 -6.77 -6.90 3.78
N GLN A 241 -5.47 -6.53 3.69
CA GLN A 241 -4.98 -5.23 3.22
C GLN A 241 -5.52 -4.05 4.05
N ASP A 242 -5.70 -4.24 5.36
CA ASP A 242 -6.20 -3.19 6.26
C ASP A 242 -5.09 -2.33 6.87
N GLY A 243 -3.82 -2.61 6.53
CA GLY A 243 -2.65 -1.87 7.01
C GLY A 243 -2.21 -2.24 8.42
N LYS A 244 -2.63 -3.38 8.91
CA LYS A 244 -2.22 -3.96 10.19
C LYS A 244 -1.80 -5.40 10.00
N PHE A 245 -1.19 -5.97 11.02
CA PHE A 245 -0.92 -7.41 11.06
C PHE A 245 -1.68 -8.01 12.23
N ASP A 246 -2.75 -8.73 11.93
CA ASP A 246 -3.51 -9.48 12.93
C ASP A 246 -2.76 -10.78 13.29
N PRO A 247 -2.26 -10.92 14.54
CA PRO A 247 -1.51 -12.10 14.93
C PRO A 247 -2.32 -13.40 14.92
N ASP A 248 -3.65 -13.32 15.04
CA ASP A 248 -4.51 -14.52 15.07
C ASP A 248 -4.77 -15.07 13.65
N THR A 249 -4.80 -14.21 12.65
CA THR A 249 -5.20 -14.58 11.29
C THR A 249 -4.09 -14.42 10.25
N GLU A 250 -3.07 -13.61 10.50
CA GLU A 250 -2.05 -13.19 9.53
C GLU A 250 -0.62 -13.59 9.87
N LEU A 251 -0.40 -14.23 11.02
CA LEU A 251 0.87 -14.87 11.35
C LEU A 251 1.03 -16.14 10.50
N VAL A 252 1.83 -16.05 9.44
CA VAL A 252 1.99 -17.16 8.47
C VAL A 252 3.17 -18.08 8.77
N SER A 253 4.16 -17.61 9.54
CA SER A 253 5.30 -18.41 9.97
C SER A 253 5.89 -17.88 11.27
N TYR A 254 6.31 -18.77 12.13
CA TYR A 254 7.07 -18.41 13.34
C TYR A 254 8.01 -19.51 13.80
N SER A 255 9.01 -19.11 14.57
CA SER A 255 9.88 -20.00 15.33
C SER A 255 10.37 -19.26 16.56
N TYR A 256 10.16 -19.78 17.76
CA TYR A 256 10.64 -19.12 18.96
C TYR A 256 11.39 -20.04 19.92
N TYR A 257 12.41 -19.47 20.50
CA TYR A 257 13.33 -20.16 21.40
C TYR A 257 12.62 -20.76 22.61
N LYS A 258 12.95 -22.02 22.93
CA LYS A 258 12.31 -22.80 23.99
C LYS A 258 10.80 -22.96 23.87
N GLY A 259 10.28 -22.76 22.67
CA GLY A 259 8.88 -22.96 22.36
C GLY A 259 8.70 -23.82 21.11
N LYS A 260 7.75 -23.44 20.28
CA LYS A 260 7.41 -24.16 19.05
C LYS A 260 7.61 -23.29 17.83
N ASN A 261 7.66 -23.92 16.68
CA ASN A 261 7.52 -23.23 15.38
C ASN A 261 6.12 -23.46 14.80
N SER A 262 5.84 -22.82 13.67
CA SER A 262 4.55 -22.92 12.98
C SER A 262 4.19 -24.31 12.46
N GLU A 263 5.14 -25.26 12.45
CA GLU A 263 4.90 -26.68 12.15
C GLU A 263 4.68 -27.52 13.42
N GLY A 264 4.60 -26.91 14.60
CA GLY A 264 4.41 -27.57 15.88
C GLY A 264 5.65 -28.26 16.45
N GLN A 265 6.81 -28.10 15.82
CA GLN A 265 8.07 -28.71 16.28
C GLN A 265 8.67 -27.91 17.45
N THR A 266 9.31 -28.61 18.39
CA THR A 266 9.99 -27.96 19.52
C THR A 266 11.31 -27.30 19.05
N VAL A 267 11.51 -26.04 19.38
CA VAL A 267 12.75 -25.29 19.13
C VAL A 267 13.60 -25.29 20.41
N SER A 268 14.58 -26.15 20.49
CA SER A 268 15.45 -26.31 21.67
C SER A 268 16.74 -25.48 21.59
N ASN A 269 17.24 -25.21 20.39
CA ASN A 269 18.47 -24.44 20.17
C ASN A 269 18.17 -23.02 19.86
N GLY A 270 18.65 -22.09 20.68
CA GLY A 270 18.38 -20.65 20.54
C GLY A 270 19.43 -19.86 19.81
N ASN A 271 20.45 -20.50 19.27
CA ASN A 271 21.52 -19.80 18.56
C ASN A 271 21.23 -19.63 17.07
N THR A 272 20.16 -20.27 16.59
CA THR A 272 19.79 -20.20 15.18
C THR A 272 18.29 -20.04 15.04
N ILE A 273 17.85 -18.93 14.46
CA ILE A 273 16.47 -18.80 14.02
C ILE A 273 16.29 -19.65 12.77
N ALA A 274 15.28 -20.51 12.80
CA ALA A 274 14.88 -21.35 11.67
C ALA A 274 13.45 -20.97 11.26
N PRO A 275 13.26 -19.86 10.50
CA PRO A 275 11.94 -19.51 9.99
C PRO A 275 11.43 -20.62 9.09
N ARG A 276 10.14 -20.95 9.26
CA ARG A 276 9.54 -22.08 8.56
C ARG A 276 8.93 -21.63 7.23
N PRO A 277 8.92 -22.49 6.22
CA PRO A 277 8.16 -22.23 5.00
C PRO A 277 6.68 -21.99 5.33
N PHE A 278 6.03 -21.16 4.52
CA PHE A 278 4.59 -20.96 4.58
C PHE A 278 4.00 -21.00 3.18
N THR A 279 2.72 -21.37 3.09
CA THR A 279 2.01 -21.43 1.81
C THR A 279 1.23 -20.11 1.63
N VAL A 280 1.35 -19.49 0.47
CA VAL A 280 0.50 -18.37 0.09
C VAL A 280 -0.94 -18.86 0.05
N PRO A 281 -1.89 -18.22 0.76
CA PRO A 281 -3.28 -18.68 0.79
C PRO A 281 -3.85 -18.86 -0.61
N ALA A 282 -4.53 -19.99 -0.85
CA ALA A 282 -5.04 -20.35 -2.17
C ALA A 282 -6.20 -19.45 -2.65
N ASP A 283 -6.86 -18.80 -1.71
CA ASP A 283 -7.98 -17.87 -1.91
C ASP A 283 -7.56 -16.42 -1.99
N LEU A 284 -6.24 -16.15 -1.90
CA LEU A 284 -5.74 -14.78 -1.99
C LEU A 284 -5.93 -14.24 -3.41
N ALA A 285 -6.63 -13.13 -3.55
CA ALA A 285 -6.82 -12.47 -4.84
C ALA A 285 -5.47 -11.94 -5.40
N PRO A 286 -5.31 -11.82 -6.73
CA PRO A 286 -4.16 -11.11 -7.27
C PRO A 286 -4.08 -9.68 -6.74
N GLY A 287 -2.90 -9.27 -6.27
CA GLY A 287 -2.71 -7.94 -5.69
C GLY A 287 -1.35 -7.75 -5.06
N ILE A 288 -1.15 -6.58 -4.45
CA ILE A 288 0.04 -6.24 -3.68
C ILE A 288 -0.31 -6.39 -2.20
N TYR A 289 0.49 -7.18 -1.50
CA TYR A 289 0.32 -7.47 -0.09
C TYR A 289 1.58 -7.09 0.68
N ARG A 290 1.44 -6.67 1.92
CA ARG A 290 2.60 -6.44 2.78
C ARG A 290 2.93 -7.69 3.58
N LEU A 291 4.25 -7.89 3.74
CA LEU A 291 4.80 -8.95 4.55
C LEU A 291 5.76 -8.32 5.57
N ARG A 292 5.58 -8.63 6.84
CA ARG A 292 6.53 -8.25 7.90
C ARG A 292 7.36 -9.45 8.30
N TYR A 293 8.68 -9.30 8.25
CA TYR A 293 9.60 -10.19 8.93
C TYR A 293 10.11 -9.53 10.21
N LYS A 294 9.93 -10.20 11.34
CA LYS A 294 10.30 -9.68 12.65
C LYS A 294 11.16 -10.71 13.40
N ILE A 295 12.22 -10.24 14.07
CA ILE A 295 12.92 -10.99 15.10
C ILE A 295 12.81 -10.24 16.42
N ASP A 296 12.69 -10.95 17.53
CA ASP A 296 12.64 -10.34 18.86
C ASP A 296 13.27 -11.29 19.89
N TRP A 297 13.77 -10.74 20.99
CA TRP A 297 14.36 -11.52 22.08
C TRP A 297 13.41 -11.65 23.27
N ASP A 298 12.79 -10.54 23.69
CA ASP A 298 11.90 -10.49 24.86
C ASP A 298 10.44 -10.80 24.55
N ASN A 299 10.06 -10.70 23.28
CA ASN A 299 8.70 -10.84 22.84
C ASN A 299 8.50 -12.23 22.23
N ASN A 300 8.13 -13.17 23.07
CA ASN A 300 7.96 -14.58 22.73
C ASN A 300 6.51 -15.03 22.55
N ASP A 301 5.58 -14.06 22.54
CA ASP A 301 4.19 -14.34 22.26
C ASP A 301 3.94 -14.23 20.74
N PRO A 302 3.71 -15.34 20.04
CA PRO A 302 3.46 -15.30 18.60
C PRO A 302 2.11 -14.65 18.25
N LEU A 303 1.16 -14.60 19.18
CA LEU A 303 -0.21 -14.17 18.91
C LEU A 303 -0.48 -12.71 19.30
N GLY A 304 0.28 -12.13 20.23
CA GLY A 304 -0.03 -10.83 20.81
C GLY A 304 0.89 -9.69 20.38
N SER A 305 1.78 -9.87 19.42
CA SER A 305 2.96 -9.02 19.33
C SER A 305 3.34 -8.56 17.94
N ALA A 306 2.43 -8.59 16.99
CA ALA A 306 2.73 -8.16 15.61
C ALA A 306 3.34 -6.75 15.58
N ASP A 307 2.78 -5.86 16.37
CA ASP A 307 3.09 -4.42 16.37
C ASP A 307 4.05 -3.98 17.49
N VAL A 308 4.65 -4.92 18.23
CA VAL A 308 5.57 -4.61 19.31
C VAL A 308 6.94 -5.21 19.04
N LEU A 309 7.97 -4.38 19.15
CA LEU A 309 9.37 -4.76 19.06
C LEU A 309 10.06 -4.42 20.38
N LYS A 310 10.40 -5.45 21.16
CA LYS A 310 11.03 -5.23 22.46
C LYS A 310 12.54 -5.22 22.39
N HIS A 311 13.15 -6.11 21.62
CA HIS A 311 14.61 -6.25 21.62
C HIS A 311 15.12 -6.99 20.37
N GLY A 312 14.87 -6.45 19.20
CA GLY A 312 15.20 -7.11 17.96
C GLY A 312 15.17 -6.19 16.75
N GLY A 313 14.64 -6.64 15.65
CA GLY A 313 14.49 -5.88 14.40
C GLY A 313 13.30 -6.34 13.59
N ALA A 314 12.74 -5.45 12.80
CA ALA A 314 11.66 -5.73 11.87
C ALA A 314 11.93 -5.13 10.49
N PHE A 315 11.42 -5.80 9.47
CA PHE A 315 11.49 -5.44 8.07
C PHE A 315 10.10 -5.63 7.45
N VAL A 316 9.58 -4.65 6.74
CA VAL A 316 8.24 -4.66 6.11
C VAL A 316 8.33 -4.29 4.63
#